data_1266f5f061f2de505b57a2772c300e99
#
_entry.id   1266f5f061f2de505b57a2772c300e99
#
_cell.length_a   1.000
_cell.length_b   1.000
_cell.length_c   1.000
_cell.angle_alpha   90.00
_cell.angle_beta   90.00
_cell.angle_gamma   90.00
#
_symmetry.space_group_name_H-M   'P 1'
#
loop_
_entity.id
_entity.type
_entity.pdbx_description
1 polymer ?
#
loop_
_entity_poly.entity_id
_entity_poly.type
_entity_poly.pdbx_seq_one_letter_code
_entity_poly.pdbx_strand_id
1 'polypeptide(L)'
;MRRYIYIFGLTVLFWGTSCADFINIQPENATTYSNYYKNEKELEAVLTGLQVYLRQAVGEFTGGDISRAGEILDYDRSSRKGLTLSNVGTWKYYYYTIYQANLILENTHRFKGDPEKLKPYIQQAYFAKAVAYFYLAMNYGQVPITGSTIEFSKFPQSPISSVLDEAEKWGLKAMDLPTYEDLVATSKESRMKQYGSKGAAAALLAHLYAWRAGVEGKKECWAKAEEYCTMLIEGKVGSYSLAADPETVCTSVMKGGS
;
A
#
# COMPACT_ATOMS: atom_id res chain seq x y z
N MET A 1 -64.90 -9.33 32.07
CA MET A 1 -63.58 -9.95 31.70
C MET A 1 -63.25 -9.89 30.20
N ARG A 2 -64.11 -10.22 29.27
CA ARG A 2 -63.82 -10.23 27.83
C ARG A 2 -63.38 -8.85 27.26
N ARG A 3 -63.92 -7.73 27.73
CA ARG A 3 -63.57 -6.37 27.29
C ARG A 3 -62.17 -5.93 27.69
N TYR A 4 -61.64 -6.38 28.82
CA TYR A 4 -60.26 -6.04 29.26
C TYR A 4 -59.22 -6.83 28.51
N ILE A 5 -59.53 -8.02 27.97
CA ILE A 5 -58.64 -8.81 27.15
C ILE A 5 -58.37 -8.12 25.79
N TYR A 6 -59.41 -7.50 25.22
CA TYR A 6 -59.23 -6.74 23.96
C TYR A 6 -58.40 -5.48 24.15
N ILE A 7 -58.58 -4.77 25.28
CA ILE A 7 -57.80 -3.56 25.57
C ILE A 7 -56.35 -3.94 25.85
N PHE A 8 -56.06 -5.01 26.54
CA PHE A 8 -54.72 -5.50 26.80
C PHE A 8 -54.05 -5.99 25.49
N GLY A 9 -54.79 -6.68 24.62
CA GLY A 9 -54.29 -7.10 23.32
C GLY A 9 -53.95 -5.92 22.39
N LEU A 10 -54.73 -4.84 22.42
CA LEU A 10 -54.50 -3.64 21.62
C LEU A 10 -53.29 -2.88 22.12
N THR A 11 -53.04 -2.79 23.44
CA THR A 11 -51.85 -2.12 23.98
C THR A 11 -50.56 -2.88 23.69
N VAL A 12 -50.57 -4.18 23.66
CA VAL A 12 -49.38 -5.00 23.33
C VAL A 12 -49.01 -4.86 21.85
N LEU A 13 -50.00 -4.66 20.95
CA LEU A 13 -49.73 -4.43 19.52
C LEU A 13 -49.05 -3.08 19.25
N PHE A 14 -49.31 -2.06 20.07
CA PHE A 14 -48.68 -0.74 19.93
C PHE A 14 -47.24 -0.67 20.44
N TRP A 15 -46.80 -1.60 21.27
CA TRP A 15 -45.44 -1.65 21.79
C TRP A 15 -44.46 -2.42 20.87
N GLY A 16 -44.96 -3.07 19.83
CA GLY A 16 -44.15 -3.83 18.87
C GLY A 16 -43.62 -3.04 17.68
N THR A 17 -44.08 -1.82 17.45
CA THR A 17 -43.54 -0.95 16.39
C THR A 17 -42.38 -0.12 16.92
N SER A 18 -41.31 -0.79 17.32
CA SER A 18 -40.03 -0.13 17.53
C SER A 18 -39.53 0.38 16.19
N CYS A 19 -39.46 1.69 16.04
CA CYS A 19 -38.91 2.34 14.84
C CYS A 19 -37.42 2.01 14.76
N ALA A 20 -37.07 0.90 14.11
CA ALA A 20 -35.69 0.56 13.79
C ALA A 20 -34.99 1.69 13.01
N ASP A 21 -35.74 2.44 12.20
CA ASP A 21 -35.25 3.61 11.45
C ASP A 21 -34.86 4.79 12.34
N PHE A 22 -35.44 4.92 13.54
CA PHE A 22 -35.10 6.01 14.45
C PHE A 22 -33.73 5.79 15.16
N ILE A 23 -33.29 4.55 15.27
CA ILE A 23 -32.00 4.20 15.89
C ILE A 23 -30.90 4.18 14.83
N ASN A 24 -31.23 4.03 13.55
CA ASN A 24 -30.29 3.91 12.44
C ASN A 24 -30.13 5.24 11.69
N ILE A 25 -30.00 6.34 12.42
CA ILE A 25 -29.71 7.65 11.84
C ILE A 25 -28.31 7.60 11.26
N GLN A 26 -28.23 7.49 9.93
CA GLN A 26 -26.98 7.70 9.21
C GLN A 26 -26.62 9.19 9.31
N PRO A 27 -25.52 9.56 9.98
CA PRO A 27 -25.15 10.98 10.07
C PRO A 27 -24.84 11.50 8.66
N GLU A 28 -25.65 12.44 8.18
CA GLU A 28 -25.52 13.03 6.84
C GLU A 28 -24.20 13.81 6.69
N ASN A 29 -23.71 14.38 7.77
CA ASN A 29 -22.54 15.26 7.80
C ASN A 29 -21.27 14.61 8.40
N ALA A 30 -21.30 13.34 8.77
CA ALA A 30 -20.13 12.63 9.26
C ALA A 30 -19.69 11.53 8.29
N THR A 31 -18.40 11.44 8.08
CA THR A 31 -17.81 10.35 7.30
C THR A 31 -17.97 9.05 8.07
N THR A 32 -18.74 8.12 7.53
CA THR A 32 -18.90 6.77 8.06
C THR A 32 -18.37 5.76 7.05
N TYR A 33 -18.06 4.53 7.52
CA TYR A 33 -17.64 3.46 6.62
C TYR A 33 -18.65 3.21 5.49
N SER A 34 -19.95 3.35 5.74
CA SER A 34 -21.02 3.11 4.76
C SER A 34 -21.19 4.21 3.73
N ASN A 35 -20.79 5.46 4.04
CA ASN A 35 -21.00 6.62 3.15
C ASN A 35 -19.72 7.14 2.48
N TYR A 36 -18.59 6.46 2.65
CA TYR A 36 -17.28 6.81 2.07
C TYR A 36 -16.93 5.95 0.84
N TYR A 37 -15.92 6.33 0.07
CA TYR A 37 -15.46 5.70 -1.19
C TYR A 37 -16.42 5.89 -2.38
N LYS A 38 -17.26 6.93 -2.38
CA LYS A 38 -18.30 7.13 -3.41
C LYS A 38 -17.87 7.98 -4.59
N ASN A 39 -16.86 8.81 -4.41
CA ASN A 39 -16.42 9.80 -5.40
C ASN A 39 -14.89 9.93 -5.45
N GLU A 40 -14.38 10.58 -6.50
CA GLU A 40 -12.94 10.78 -6.73
C GLU A 40 -12.24 11.51 -5.58
N LYS A 41 -12.88 12.52 -4.97
CA LYS A 41 -12.28 13.29 -3.87
C LYS A 41 -12.02 12.42 -2.64
N GLU A 42 -12.93 11.49 -2.35
CA GLU A 42 -12.78 10.54 -1.24
C GLU A 42 -11.68 9.52 -1.55
N LEU A 43 -11.61 9.00 -2.79
CA LEU A 43 -10.56 8.10 -3.24
C LEU A 43 -9.19 8.78 -3.20
N GLU A 44 -9.10 10.04 -3.60
CA GLU A 44 -7.87 10.83 -3.54
C GLU A 44 -7.37 11.00 -2.10
N ALA A 45 -8.29 11.23 -1.16
CA ALA A 45 -7.95 11.32 0.26
C ALA A 45 -7.39 9.99 0.80
N VAL A 46 -7.99 8.86 0.41
CA VAL A 46 -7.52 7.53 0.80
C VAL A 46 -6.16 7.21 0.16
N LEU A 47 -5.99 7.55 -1.12
CA LEU A 47 -4.71 7.39 -1.81
C LEU A 47 -3.61 8.24 -1.16
N THR A 48 -3.93 9.47 -0.76
CA THR A 48 -2.99 10.32 -0.01
C THR A 48 -2.57 9.65 1.31
N GLY A 49 -3.51 9.06 2.05
CA GLY A 49 -3.22 8.28 3.25
C GLY A 49 -2.31 7.08 2.98
N LEU A 50 -2.58 6.34 1.90
CA LEU A 50 -1.74 5.24 1.45
C LEU A 50 -0.30 5.68 1.18
N GLN A 51 -0.11 6.80 0.45
CA GLN A 51 1.21 7.34 0.14
C GLN A 51 1.97 7.82 1.39
N VAL A 52 1.26 8.37 2.37
CA VAL A 52 1.87 8.75 3.65
C VAL A 52 2.43 7.54 4.38
N TYR A 53 1.65 6.45 4.49
CA TYR A 53 2.13 5.24 5.16
C TYR A 53 3.23 4.54 4.39
N LEU A 54 3.15 4.48 3.06
CA LEU A 54 4.20 3.92 2.22
C LEU A 54 5.52 4.69 2.40
N ARG A 55 5.47 6.01 2.41
CA ARG A 55 6.66 6.84 2.66
C ARG A 55 7.25 6.62 4.05
N GLN A 56 6.40 6.49 5.06
CA GLN A 56 6.85 6.18 6.42
C GLN A 56 7.51 4.79 6.50
N ALA A 57 6.92 3.79 5.86
CA ALA A 57 7.46 2.43 5.81
C ALA A 57 8.86 2.40 5.16
N VAL A 58 9.01 3.03 3.99
CA VAL A 58 10.31 3.10 3.29
C VAL A 58 11.31 3.97 4.04
N GLY A 59 10.87 5.06 4.67
CA GLY A 59 11.73 5.94 5.45
C GLY A 59 12.30 5.27 6.71
N GLU A 60 11.51 4.45 7.40
CA GLU A 60 12.01 3.66 8.55
C GLU A 60 13.06 2.63 8.11
N PHE A 61 12.86 2.01 6.95
CA PHE A 61 13.84 1.09 6.36
C PHE A 61 15.17 1.79 6.07
N THR A 62 15.13 2.94 5.37
CA THR A 62 16.34 3.71 5.04
C THR A 62 17.11 4.10 6.31
N GLY A 63 16.43 4.56 7.35
CA GLY A 63 17.04 4.84 8.63
C GLY A 63 17.71 3.63 9.28
N GLY A 64 17.07 2.46 9.18
CA GLY A 64 17.61 1.18 9.66
C GLY A 64 18.86 0.73 8.89
N ASP A 65 18.90 0.93 7.59
CA ASP A 65 20.04 0.57 6.75
C ASP A 65 21.24 1.46 6.96
N ILE A 66 21.04 2.77 7.02
CA ILE A 66 22.10 3.75 7.33
C ILE A 66 22.72 3.45 8.69
N SER A 67 21.90 3.12 9.70
CA SER A 67 22.40 2.71 11.02
C SER A 67 23.18 1.40 10.98
N ARG A 68 22.74 0.43 10.17
CA ARG A 68 23.44 -0.86 9.97
C ARG A 68 24.76 -0.68 9.23
N ALA A 69 24.83 0.23 8.29
CA ALA A 69 26.04 0.59 7.57
C ALA A 69 27.05 1.38 8.44
N GLY A 70 26.63 1.87 9.62
CA GLY A 70 27.48 2.65 10.50
C GLY A 70 27.64 4.11 10.08
N GLU A 71 26.78 4.59 9.20
CA GLU A 71 26.84 5.96 8.66
C GLU A 71 26.17 6.98 9.58
N ILE A 72 25.38 6.53 10.54
CA ILE A 72 24.80 7.38 11.59
C ILE A 72 25.55 7.16 12.90
N LEU A 73 26.02 8.25 13.50
CA LEU A 73 26.71 8.28 14.81
C LEU A 73 25.72 8.09 15.98
N ASP A 74 24.83 7.14 15.90
CA ASP A 74 24.10 6.64 17.06
C ASP A 74 24.89 5.46 17.62
N TYR A 75 25.61 5.70 18.72
CA TYR A 75 26.52 4.73 19.32
C TYR A 75 25.84 3.40 19.64
N ASP A 76 24.59 3.40 20.08
CA ASP A 76 23.86 2.19 20.43
C ASP A 76 23.48 1.38 19.20
N ARG A 77 23.22 2.04 18.08
CA ARG A 77 22.88 1.39 16.79
C ARG A 77 24.12 1.02 15.98
N SER A 78 25.13 1.89 15.94
CA SER A 78 26.36 1.65 15.17
C SER A 78 27.25 0.56 15.78
N SER A 79 27.25 0.42 17.10
CA SER A 79 28.04 -0.60 17.79
C SER A 79 27.55 -2.04 17.59
N ARG A 80 26.34 -2.24 17.03
CA ARG A 80 25.63 -3.53 16.91
C ARG A 80 25.46 -4.30 18.23
N LYS A 81 26.03 -3.82 19.32
CA LYS A 81 25.99 -4.46 20.64
C LYS A 81 24.73 -4.12 21.43
N GLY A 82 24.10 -3.00 21.11
CA GLY A 82 22.86 -2.53 21.73
C GLY A 82 21.60 -2.76 20.92
N LEU A 83 21.66 -3.52 19.81
CA LEU A 83 20.47 -3.81 18.99
C LEU A 83 19.51 -4.74 19.76
N THR A 84 18.42 -4.18 20.21
CA THR A 84 17.29 -4.89 20.81
C THR A 84 16.11 -4.86 19.86
N LEU A 85 15.11 -5.71 20.09
CA LEU A 85 13.87 -5.68 19.30
C LEU A 85 13.17 -4.32 19.29
N SER A 86 13.40 -3.48 20.32
CA SER A 86 12.87 -2.12 20.40
C SER A 86 13.60 -1.12 19.49
N ASN A 87 14.84 -1.42 19.10
CA ASN A 87 15.71 -0.57 18.28
C ASN A 87 15.64 -0.94 16.80
N VAL A 88 15.11 -2.13 16.48
CA VAL A 88 14.82 -2.53 15.10
C VAL A 88 13.49 -1.87 14.70
N GLY A 89 13.46 -1.17 13.57
CA GLY A 89 12.26 -0.51 13.07
C GLY A 89 11.04 -1.45 13.07
N THR A 90 9.89 -0.93 13.38
CA THR A 90 8.68 -1.73 13.49
C THR A 90 8.08 -2.00 12.11
N TRP A 91 7.52 -3.17 11.89
CA TRP A 91 6.77 -3.49 10.66
C TRP A 91 5.42 -2.75 10.52
N LYS A 92 5.09 -1.92 11.52
CA LYS A 92 3.81 -1.22 11.66
C LYS A 92 3.36 -0.47 10.40
N TYR A 93 4.23 0.31 9.81
CA TYR A 93 3.86 1.13 8.65
C TYR A 93 3.71 0.32 7.36
N TYR A 94 4.40 -0.82 7.23
CA TYR A 94 4.14 -1.74 6.13
C TYR A 94 2.72 -2.31 6.20
N TYR A 95 2.27 -2.73 7.39
CA TYR A 95 0.91 -3.22 7.58
C TYR A 95 -0.14 -2.12 7.47
N TYR A 96 0.14 -0.89 7.88
CA TYR A 96 -0.74 0.24 7.61
C TYR A 96 -0.87 0.50 6.11
N THR A 97 0.22 0.39 5.35
CA THR A 97 0.20 0.48 3.88
C THR A 97 -0.66 -0.61 3.27
N ILE A 98 -0.48 -1.87 3.69
CA ILE A 98 -1.29 -3.00 3.21
C ILE A 98 -2.76 -2.82 3.56
N TYR A 99 -3.06 -2.39 4.79
CA TYR A 99 -4.42 -2.12 5.23
C TYR A 99 -5.10 -1.02 4.41
N GLN A 100 -4.43 0.10 4.18
CA GLN A 100 -4.96 1.19 3.34
C GLN A 100 -5.17 0.75 1.89
N ALA A 101 -4.24 -0.01 1.34
CA ALA A 101 -4.40 -0.58 0.01
C ALA A 101 -5.60 -1.54 -0.08
N ASN A 102 -5.80 -2.39 0.93
CA ASN A 102 -6.96 -3.27 1.01
C ASN A 102 -8.26 -2.45 1.11
N LEU A 103 -8.30 -1.36 1.89
CA LEU A 103 -9.47 -0.48 1.95
C LEU A 103 -9.85 0.07 0.57
N ILE A 104 -8.88 0.45 -0.27
CA ILE A 104 -9.16 0.87 -1.65
C ILE A 104 -9.77 -0.31 -2.42
N LEU A 105 -9.11 -1.46 -2.44
CA LEU A 105 -9.48 -2.61 -3.25
C LEU A 105 -10.85 -3.20 -2.86
N GLU A 106 -11.16 -3.25 -1.57
CA GLU A 106 -12.41 -3.83 -1.07
C GLU A 106 -13.61 -2.90 -1.24
N ASN A 107 -13.39 -1.59 -1.40
CA ASN A 107 -14.47 -0.60 -1.48
C ASN A 107 -14.72 -0.02 -2.87
N THR A 108 -14.08 -0.56 -3.92
CA THR A 108 -14.28 -0.14 -5.32
C THR A 108 -15.75 -0.22 -5.76
N HIS A 109 -16.50 -1.20 -5.24
CA HIS A 109 -17.92 -1.39 -5.53
C HIS A 109 -18.83 -0.22 -5.05
N ARG A 110 -18.33 0.64 -4.17
CA ARG A 110 -19.07 1.80 -3.64
C ARG A 110 -18.95 3.04 -4.52
N PHE A 111 -17.96 3.06 -5.39
CA PHE A 111 -17.75 4.20 -6.29
C PHE A 111 -18.92 4.35 -7.26
N LYS A 112 -19.44 5.56 -7.36
CA LYS A 112 -20.61 5.89 -8.17
C LYS A 112 -20.28 6.61 -9.48
N GLY A 113 -18.99 6.83 -9.74
CA GLY A 113 -18.49 7.48 -10.96
C GLY A 113 -18.17 6.49 -12.06
N ASP A 114 -17.47 6.99 -13.10
CA ASP A 114 -16.95 6.19 -14.19
C ASP A 114 -15.92 5.16 -13.68
N PRO A 115 -16.10 3.84 -13.92
CA PRO A 115 -15.17 2.80 -13.50
C PRO A 115 -13.73 2.99 -13.98
N GLU A 116 -13.51 3.64 -15.14
CA GLU A 116 -12.17 3.92 -15.65
C GLU A 116 -11.37 4.84 -14.72
N LYS A 117 -12.08 5.72 -14.00
CA LYS A 117 -11.46 6.60 -13.00
C LYS A 117 -11.00 5.88 -11.73
N LEU A 118 -11.43 4.64 -11.51
CA LEU A 118 -10.94 3.79 -10.41
C LEU A 118 -9.58 3.17 -10.70
N LYS A 119 -9.24 2.94 -11.96
CA LYS A 119 -8.01 2.25 -12.36
C LYS A 119 -6.76 2.82 -11.68
N PRO A 120 -6.51 4.13 -11.69
CA PRO A 120 -5.30 4.69 -11.05
C PRO A 120 -5.20 4.35 -9.57
N TYR A 121 -6.29 4.41 -8.84
CA TYR A 121 -6.33 4.11 -7.40
C TYR A 121 -6.07 2.63 -7.11
N ILE A 122 -6.67 1.75 -7.89
CA ILE A 122 -6.48 0.29 -7.79
C ILE A 122 -5.02 -0.07 -8.09
N GLN A 123 -4.44 0.50 -9.13
CA GLN A 123 -3.06 0.22 -9.54
C GLN A 123 -2.04 0.74 -8.53
N GLN A 124 -2.27 1.91 -7.94
CA GLN A 124 -1.45 2.43 -6.84
C GLN A 124 -1.54 1.55 -5.59
N ALA A 125 -2.72 1.01 -5.29
CA ALA A 125 -2.90 0.06 -4.19
C ALA A 125 -2.12 -1.24 -4.43
N TYR A 126 -2.11 -1.77 -5.65
CA TYR A 126 -1.30 -2.93 -6.02
C TYR A 126 0.19 -2.66 -5.84
N PHE A 127 0.67 -1.54 -6.35
CA PHE A 127 2.07 -1.14 -6.22
C PHE A 127 2.48 -1.01 -4.76
N ALA A 128 1.70 -0.32 -3.95
CA ALA A 128 1.99 -0.12 -2.53
C ALA A 128 2.03 -1.45 -1.74
N LYS A 129 1.12 -2.40 -2.06
CA LYS A 129 1.14 -3.75 -1.47
C LYS A 129 2.39 -4.53 -1.88
N ALA A 130 2.78 -4.46 -3.15
CA ALA A 130 3.98 -5.12 -3.64
C ALA A 130 5.24 -4.62 -2.92
N VAL A 131 5.39 -3.30 -2.82
CA VAL A 131 6.49 -2.67 -2.08
C VAL A 131 6.48 -3.12 -0.62
N ALA A 132 5.32 -3.03 0.06
CA ALA A 132 5.22 -3.36 1.48
C ALA A 132 5.60 -4.82 1.77
N TYR A 133 5.07 -5.78 1.01
CA TYR A 133 5.41 -7.20 1.21
C TYR A 133 6.85 -7.52 0.83
N PHE A 134 7.40 -6.90 -0.22
CA PHE A 134 8.79 -7.11 -0.59
C PHE A 134 9.75 -6.62 0.52
N TYR A 135 9.53 -5.43 1.03
CA TYR A 135 10.34 -4.90 2.14
C TYR A 135 10.12 -5.66 3.45
N LEU A 136 8.91 -6.15 3.72
CA LEU A 136 8.65 -7.05 4.85
C LEU A 136 9.48 -8.33 4.72
N ALA A 137 9.51 -8.96 3.55
CA ALA A 137 10.31 -10.16 3.30
C ALA A 137 11.82 -9.89 3.48
N MET A 138 12.32 -8.77 2.93
CA MET A 138 13.72 -8.40 3.03
C MET A 138 14.17 -8.10 4.46
N ASN A 139 13.35 -7.39 5.24
CA ASN A 139 13.75 -6.89 6.56
C ASN A 139 13.44 -7.87 7.69
N TYR A 140 12.33 -8.60 7.58
CA TYR A 140 11.80 -9.43 8.67
C TYR A 140 11.71 -10.91 8.32
N GLY A 141 11.84 -11.26 7.05
CA GLY A 141 11.77 -12.65 6.58
C GLY A 141 10.36 -13.23 6.67
N GLN A 142 10.11 -14.04 7.71
CA GLN A 142 8.78 -14.62 7.94
C GLN A 142 7.86 -13.61 8.60
N VAL A 143 6.75 -13.29 7.94
CA VAL A 143 5.76 -12.32 8.42
C VAL A 143 4.34 -12.78 8.10
N PRO A 144 3.31 -12.31 8.82
CA PRO A 144 1.93 -12.60 8.48
C PRO A 144 1.53 -12.04 7.11
N ILE A 145 0.80 -12.82 6.32
CA ILE A 145 0.10 -12.34 5.11
C ILE A 145 -1.34 -12.07 5.53
N THR A 146 -1.77 -10.80 5.40
CA THR A 146 -3.12 -10.37 5.76
C THR A 146 -4.01 -10.28 4.53
N GLY A 147 -5.24 -10.78 4.63
CA GLY A 147 -6.22 -10.78 3.54
C GLY A 147 -7.09 -9.53 3.54
N SER A 148 -8.14 -9.55 4.35
CA SER A 148 -9.20 -8.54 4.37
C SER A 148 -9.05 -7.56 5.54
N THR A 149 -9.61 -6.34 5.36
CA THR A 149 -9.64 -5.30 6.41
C THR A 149 -10.65 -5.61 7.53
N ILE A 150 -11.58 -6.52 7.30
CA ILE A 150 -12.59 -6.94 8.28
C ILE A 150 -12.22 -8.25 9.01
N GLU A 151 -11.09 -8.84 8.68
CA GLU A 151 -10.63 -10.07 9.31
C GLU A 151 -9.76 -9.75 10.53
N PHE A 152 -10.27 -10.09 11.72
CA PHE A 152 -9.60 -9.83 13.01
C PHE A 152 -9.01 -11.11 13.64
N SER A 153 -8.73 -12.11 12.81
CA SER A 153 -8.08 -13.35 13.28
C SER A 153 -6.59 -13.14 13.57
N LYS A 154 -6.01 -14.07 14.31
CA LYS A 154 -4.56 -14.13 14.48
C LYS A 154 -3.94 -14.73 13.22
N PHE A 155 -3.13 -13.96 12.52
CA PHE A 155 -2.39 -14.42 11.35
C PHE A 155 -1.06 -15.03 11.78
N PRO A 156 -0.77 -16.30 11.45
CA PRO A 156 0.54 -16.89 11.68
C PRO A 156 1.58 -16.25 10.74
N GLN A 157 2.85 -16.37 11.11
CA GLN A 157 3.94 -16.02 10.21
C GLN A 157 3.94 -16.98 9.00
N SER A 158 4.05 -16.42 7.81
CA SER A 158 4.19 -17.17 6.56
C SER A 158 5.66 -17.32 6.20
N PRO A 159 6.05 -18.41 5.50
CA PRO A 159 7.40 -18.56 4.98
C PRO A 159 7.79 -17.37 4.08
N ILE A 160 9.08 -17.02 4.07
CA ILE A 160 9.58 -15.90 3.25
C ILE A 160 9.23 -16.06 1.77
N SER A 161 9.25 -17.28 1.23
CA SER A 161 8.84 -17.57 -0.14
C SER A 161 7.40 -17.14 -0.43
N SER A 162 6.48 -17.45 0.49
CA SER A 162 5.06 -17.05 0.35
C SER A 162 4.87 -15.55 0.44
N VAL A 163 5.66 -14.86 1.27
CA VAL A 163 5.63 -13.39 1.35
C VAL A 163 6.14 -12.77 0.05
N LEU A 164 7.21 -13.33 -0.53
CA LEU A 164 7.73 -12.91 -1.84
C LEU A 164 6.76 -13.24 -2.98
N ASP A 165 6.03 -14.36 -2.91
CA ASP A 165 4.97 -14.69 -3.88
C ASP A 165 3.83 -13.66 -3.82
N GLU A 166 3.48 -13.19 -2.63
CA GLU A 166 2.47 -12.15 -2.47
C GLU A 166 2.97 -10.80 -3.02
N ALA A 167 4.24 -10.45 -2.78
CA ALA A 167 4.85 -9.26 -3.38
C ALA A 167 4.90 -9.33 -4.91
N GLU A 168 5.30 -10.48 -5.49
CA GLU A 168 5.31 -10.73 -6.93
C GLU A 168 3.92 -10.57 -7.54
N LYS A 169 2.93 -11.21 -6.96
CA LYS A 169 1.51 -11.15 -7.39
C LYS A 169 1.01 -9.72 -7.53
N TRP A 170 1.28 -8.87 -6.54
CA TRP A 170 0.85 -7.47 -6.57
C TRP A 170 1.73 -6.62 -7.49
N GLY A 171 3.03 -6.90 -7.56
CA GLY A 171 3.95 -6.24 -8.49
C GLY A 171 3.58 -6.47 -9.95
N LEU A 172 3.22 -7.70 -10.32
CA LEU A 172 2.76 -8.03 -11.67
C LEU A 172 1.48 -7.28 -12.03
N LYS A 173 0.52 -7.14 -11.10
CA LYS A 173 -0.69 -6.33 -11.31
C LYS A 173 -0.38 -4.83 -11.42
N ALA A 174 0.66 -4.36 -10.76
CA ALA A 174 1.10 -2.97 -10.83
C ALA A 174 1.77 -2.62 -12.17
N MET A 175 2.12 -3.60 -13.00
CA MET A 175 2.64 -3.35 -14.36
C MET A 175 1.64 -2.69 -15.31
N ASP A 176 0.36 -2.65 -14.94
CA ASP A 176 -0.65 -1.88 -15.68
C ASP A 176 -0.66 -0.38 -15.34
N LEU A 177 0.21 0.08 -14.44
CA LEU A 177 0.42 1.50 -14.15
C LEU A 177 0.83 2.25 -15.43
N PRO A 178 0.44 3.53 -15.55
CA PRO A 178 0.94 4.39 -16.61
C PRO A 178 2.46 4.61 -16.50
N THR A 179 3.09 5.00 -17.58
CA THR A 179 4.49 5.44 -17.55
C THR A 179 4.63 6.72 -16.73
N TYR A 180 5.84 7.09 -16.36
CA TYR A 180 6.07 8.33 -15.62
C TYR A 180 5.63 9.55 -16.42
N GLU A 181 5.91 9.56 -17.74
CA GLU A 181 5.53 10.62 -18.66
C GLU A 181 4.01 10.79 -18.75
N ASP A 182 3.26 9.68 -18.79
CA ASP A 182 1.80 9.71 -18.79
C ASP A 182 1.23 10.24 -17.47
N LEU A 183 1.86 9.89 -16.34
CA LEU A 183 1.50 10.42 -15.03
C LEU A 183 1.72 11.94 -14.97
N VAL A 184 2.87 12.43 -15.47
CA VAL A 184 3.18 13.86 -15.51
C VAL A 184 2.24 14.61 -16.43
N ALA A 185 1.89 14.05 -17.58
CA ALA A 185 0.98 14.67 -18.55
C ALA A 185 -0.45 14.82 -18.02
N THR A 186 -0.89 13.92 -17.15
CA THR A 186 -2.27 13.90 -16.62
C THR A 186 -2.43 14.65 -15.30
N SER A 187 -1.33 14.94 -14.60
CA SER A 187 -1.37 15.64 -13.30
C SER A 187 -0.77 17.03 -13.37
N LYS A 188 -1.47 17.97 -12.78
CA LYS A 188 -1.06 19.39 -12.69
C LYS A 188 -0.02 19.65 -11.58
N GLU A 189 0.46 18.65 -10.84
CA GLU A 189 1.23 18.87 -9.62
C GLU A 189 2.51 18.05 -9.52
N SER A 190 3.50 18.60 -8.83
CA SER A 190 4.78 17.96 -8.48
C SER A 190 4.64 16.67 -7.64
N ARG A 191 3.43 16.28 -7.27
CA ARG A 191 3.12 15.05 -6.51
C ARG A 191 3.38 13.76 -7.29
N MET A 192 3.58 13.84 -8.59
CA MET A 192 3.78 12.66 -9.46
C MET A 192 4.97 11.80 -9.07
N LYS A 193 6.02 12.38 -8.52
CA LYS A 193 7.18 11.63 -8.00
C LYS A 193 6.85 10.75 -6.79
N GLN A 194 5.66 10.95 -6.18
CA GLN A 194 5.19 10.16 -5.04
C GLN A 194 4.38 8.94 -5.46
N TYR A 195 3.89 8.92 -6.71
CA TYR A 195 3.09 7.82 -7.23
C TYR A 195 3.95 6.75 -7.91
N GLY A 196 3.51 5.51 -7.80
CA GLY A 196 4.11 4.43 -8.57
C GLY A 196 3.84 4.61 -10.06
N SER A 197 4.86 4.36 -10.88
CA SER A 197 4.75 4.30 -12.35
C SER A 197 5.00 2.87 -12.83
N LYS A 198 4.72 2.61 -14.10
CA LYS A 198 5.06 1.32 -14.74
C LYS A 198 6.54 0.99 -14.57
N GLY A 199 7.44 1.97 -14.75
CA GLY A 199 8.87 1.77 -14.56
C GLY A 199 9.24 1.52 -13.10
N ALA A 200 8.56 2.16 -12.13
CA ALA A 200 8.76 1.86 -10.72
C ALA A 200 8.33 0.42 -10.37
N ALA A 201 7.23 -0.07 -10.97
CA ALA A 201 6.79 -1.46 -10.81
C ALA A 201 7.78 -2.45 -11.46
N ALA A 202 8.32 -2.13 -12.65
CA ALA A 202 9.34 -2.92 -13.30
C ALA A 202 10.64 -2.98 -12.47
N ALA A 203 11.09 -1.85 -11.93
CA ALA A 203 12.26 -1.79 -11.05
C ALA A 203 12.07 -2.62 -9.76
N LEU A 204 10.88 -2.55 -9.16
CA LEU A 204 10.53 -3.38 -8.01
C LEU A 204 10.60 -4.89 -8.34
N LEU A 205 10.04 -5.29 -9.48
CA LEU A 205 10.06 -6.68 -9.93
C LEU A 205 11.49 -7.15 -10.27
N ALA A 206 12.30 -6.33 -10.91
CA ALA A 206 13.72 -6.62 -11.15
C ALA A 206 14.44 -6.91 -9.83
N HIS A 207 14.26 -6.05 -8.83
CA HIS A 207 14.86 -6.21 -7.51
C HIS A 207 14.33 -7.46 -6.79
N LEU A 208 13.03 -7.71 -6.83
CA LEU A 208 12.39 -8.89 -6.22
C LEU A 208 12.93 -10.18 -6.82
N TYR A 209 13.03 -10.28 -8.14
CA TYR A 209 13.55 -11.48 -8.79
C TYR A 209 15.05 -11.68 -8.54
N ALA A 210 15.85 -10.61 -8.52
CA ALA A 210 17.26 -10.70 -8.12
C ALA A 210 17.41 -11.19 -6.68
N TRP A 211 16.56 -10.68 -5.77
CA TRP A 211 16.53 -11.13 -4.38
C TRP A 211 16.15 -12.61 -4.26
N ARG A 212 15.10 -13.06 -4.97
CA ARG A 212 14.71 -14.48 -5.00
C ARG A 212 15.82 -15.37 -5.52
N ALA A 213 16.51 -14.96 -6.56
CA ALA A 213 17.64 -15.70 -7.12
C ALA A 213 18.77 -15.87 -6.11
N GLY A 214 19.09 -14.82 -5.34
CA GLY A 214 20.16 -14.84 -4.34
C GLY A 214 19.77 -15.55 -3.04
N VAL A 215 18.58 -15.23 -2.49
CA VAL A 215 18.16 -15.71 -1.16
C VAL A 215 17.50 -17.09 -1.21
N GLU A 216 16.64 -17.35 -2.21
CA GLU A 216 15.96 -18.64 -2.36
C GLU A 216 16.77 -19.63 -3.24
N GLY A 217 17.87 -19.20 -3.86
CA GLY A 217 18.67 -20.02 -4.77
C GLY A 217 17.96 -20.33 -6.10
N LYS A 218 16.90 -19.61 -6.45
CA LYS A 218 16.09 -19.77 -7.68
C LYS A 218 16.79 -19.12 -8.86
N LYS A 219 17.80 -19.81 -9.43
CA LYS A 219 18.65 -19.27 -10.50
C LYS A 219 17.86 -18.78 -11.72
N GLU A 220 16.71 -19.37 -12.03
CA GLU A 220 15.81 -18.95 -13.09
C GLU A 220 15.26 -17.52 -12.90
N CYS A 221 15.25 -17.02 -11.68
CA CYS A 221 14.83 -15.64 -11.38
C CYS A 221 15.82 -14.59 -11.89
N TRP A 222 17.09 -14.94 -12.15
CA TRP A 222 18.05 -14.01 -12.77
C TRP A 222 17.59 -13.57 -14.16
N ALA A 223 17.07 -14.49 -14.97
CA ALA A 223 16.57 -14.16 -16.30
C ALA A 223 15.40 -13.19 -16.25
N LYS A 224 14.48 -13.36 -15.26
CA LYS A 224 13.38 -12.40 -15.05
C LYS A 224 13.88 -11.04 -14.57
N ALA A 225 14.86 -11.01 -13.67
CA ALA A 225 15.46 -9.76 -13.23
C ALA A 225 16.10 -9.00 -14.40
N GLU A 226 16.83 -9.70 -15.26
CA GLU A 226 17.42 -9.15 -16.48
C GLU A 226 16.36 -8.60 -17.44
N GLU A 227 15.26 -9.35 -17.65
CA GLU A 227 14.14 -8.91 -18.49
C GLU A 227 13.58 -7.55 -18.02
N TYR A 228 13.26 -7.40 -16.73
CA TYR A 228 12.73 -6.13 -16.21
C TYR A 228 13.77 -5.01 -16.23
N CYS A 229 15.05 -5.29 -15.98
CA CYS A 229 16.12 -4.30 -16.15
C CYS A 229 16.22 -3.84 -17.62
N THR A 230 16.14 -4.77 -18.55
CA THR A 230 16.17 -4.48 -19.99
C THR A 230 14.98 -3.62 -20.41
N MET A 231 13.77 -3.91 -19.91
CA MET A 231 12.59 -3.05 -20.17
C MET A 231 12.81 -1.59 -19.72
N LEU A 232 13.50 -1.38 -18.60
CA LEU A 232 13.83 -0.04 -18.10
C LEU A 232 14.89 0.64 -18.96
N ILE A 233 15.97 -0.07 -19.28
CA ILE A 233 17.09 0.47 -20.07
C ILE A 233 16.65 0.82 -21.49
N GLU A 234 15.80 0.00 -22.10
CA GLU A 234 15.27 0.20 -23.45
C GLU A 234 14.07 1.16 -23.52
N GLY A 235 13.65 1.74 -22.38
CA GLY A 235 12.52 2.69 -22.33
C GLY A 235 11.13 2.07 -22.57
N LYS A 236 10.99 0.75 -22.49
CA LYS A 236 9.69 0.05 -22.71
C LYS A 236 8.63 0.34 -21.65
N VAL A 237 9.05 0.84 -20.50
CA VAL A 237 8.20 1.13 -19.34
C VAL A 237 8.26 2.59 -18.89
N GLY A 238 8.79 3.46 -19.73
CA GLY A 238 9.03 4.87 -19.51
C GLY A 238 10.49 5.24 -19.81
N SER A 239 10.76 6.52 -20.01
CA SER A 239 12.12 7.02 -20.31
C SER A 239 12.82 7.38 -18.99
N TYR A 240 13.94 6.75 -18.73
CA TYR A 240 14.77 6.99 -17.55
C TYR A 240 16.21 7.20 -17.96
N SER A 241 16.89 8.15 -17.32
CA SER A 241 18.31 8.40 -17.55
C SER A 241 19.01 8.67 -16.22
N LEU A 242 20.29 8.39 -16.18
CA LEU A 242 21.12 8.79 -15.05
C LEU A 242 21.40 10.30 -15.15
N ALA A 243 21.42 10.99 -14.01
CA ALA A 243 21.89 12.35 -13.96
C ALA A 243 23.39 12.41 -14.36
N ALA A 244 23.81 13.54 -14.96
CA ALA A 244 25.18 13.70 -15.46
C ALA A 244 26.24 13.58 -14.35
N ASP A 245 25.91 13.99 -13.14
CA ASP A 245 26.79 14.00 -12.00
C ASP A 245 26.00 13.97 -10.66
N PRO A 246 26.67 13.66 -9.53
CA PRO A 246 26.03 13.63 -8.21
C PRO A 246 25.50 14.99 -7.74
N GLU A 247 26.11 16.10 -8.16
CA GLU A 247 25.67 17.44 -7.81
C GLU A 247 24.31 17.74 -8.43
N THR A 248 24.10 17.37 -9.69
CA THR A 248 22.80 17.46 -10.37
C THR A 248 21.72 16.65 -9.64
N VAL A 249 22.04 15.47 -9.13
CA VAL A 249 21.08 14.68 -8.31
C VAL A 249 20.65 15.48 -7.08
N CYS A 250 21.61 16.04 -6.34
CA CYS A 250 21.31 16.74 -5.07
C CYS A 250 20.61 18.09 -5.29
N THR A 251 21.05 18.85 -6.32
CA THR A 251 20.59 20.23 -6.51
C THR A 251 19.32 20.35 -7.35
N SER A 252 19.09 19.43 -8.27
CA SER A 252 17.95 19.46 -9.19
C SER A 252 16.96 18.34 -8.89
N VAL A 253 17.36 17.08 -9.03
CA VAL A 253 16.44 15.93 -8.95
C VAL A 253 15.80 15.82 -7.58
N MET A 254 16.57 15.88 -6.49
CA MET A 254 16.03 15.75 -5.13
C MET A 254 15.22 16.97 -4.68
N LYS A 255 15.43 18.14 -5.26
CA LYS A 255 14.64 19.36 -4.99
C LYS A 255 13.35 19.44 -5.82
N GLY A 256 13.02 18.42 -6.60
CA GLY A 256 11.83 18.39 -7.42
C GLY A 256 12.01 19.00 -8.81
N GLY A 257 13.23 19.26 -9.24
CA GLY A 257 13.57 19.56 -10.63
C GLY A 257 13.34 18.35 -11.54
N SER A 258 12.98 18.61 -12.77
CA SER A 258 12.86 17.60 -13.82
C SER A 258 14.23 17.16 -14.31
#